data_04beab199ccf76783ac6f1bbcc40abb2
#
_entry.id   04beab199ccf76783ac6f1bbcc40abb2
#
_cell.length_a   1.000
_cell.length_b   1.000
_cell.length_c   1.000
_cell.angle_alpha   90.00
_cell.angle_beta   90.00
_cell.angle_gamma   90.00
#
_symmetry.space_group_name_H-M   'P 1'
#
loop_
_entity.id
_entity.type
_entity.pdbx_description
1 polymer ?
#
loop_
_entity_poly.entity_id
_entity_poly.type
_entity_poly.pdbx_seq_one_letter_code
_entity_poly.pdbx_strand_id
1 'polypeptide(L)'
;MKPVLRIPAYRRLLAAYALNELAFMIGSVALALLVYGRTGSAVEATAFFLCAQFVPALISPMTVARLDQLPARTVLPVLHGFEAVIFVALAWVAGSHFSLVAVLALAFLDGIVALTARALTRAATVSITQPAGLLREGNAVSNAAFSICFMFGPALGGALVAAGSTSLALLVNAGVFGVIALTLATARGLPKAAPVRAPTSGRVRAALAYVRATPPIGRLMLVQAFAVLFFTISVPVEVVFAEHSLHAGASGYGWILSAWGLGAVAGAMIYARWRRRPNRELIVGGAACLAVGFPVMAAAPDLAVAVAGAVLAGVGNGVESVAVRTALQEEVEEQWMALMMSLYEALFQSVPGAGMLIGGAITALWSPRAALAVAGAGALAITISAWFALAGLRTHPAPQADPPRSGPRRDGTRTPAVRHQ
;
A
#
# COMPACT_ATOMS: atom_id res chain seq x y z
N MET A 1 -14.38 -11.82 5.24
CA MET A 1 -13.45 -11.10 6.14
C MET A 1 -13.25 -11.79 7.50
N LYS A 2 -14.31 -12.29 8.19
CA LYS A 2 -14.15 -12.99 9.50
C LYS A 2 -13.15 -14.17 9.50
N PRO A 3 -13.05 -15.04 8.46
CA PRO A 3 -12.14 -16.19 8.50
C PRO A 3 -10.66 -15.82 8.62
N VAL A 4 -10.19 -14.82 7.87
CA VAL A 4 -8.76 -14.41 7.88
C VAL A 4 -8.36 -13.83 9.24
N LEU A 5 -9.28 -13.14 9.93
CA LEU A 5 -9.04 -12.59 11.26
C LEU A 5 -8.97 -13.67 12.37
N ARG A 6 -9.33 -14.92 12.08
CA ARG A 6 -9.13 -16.04 13.01
C ARG A 6 -7.70 -16.55 13.04
N ILE A 7 -6.87 -16.21 12.04
CA ILE A 7 -5.45 -16.58 11.98
C ILE A 7 -4.65 -15.65 12.91
N PRO A 8 -4.09 -16.14 14.03
CA PRO A 8 -3.42 -15.27 15.01
C PRO A 8 -2.20 -14.54 14.44
N ALA A 9 -1.41 -15.21 13.59
CA ALA A 9 -0.25 -14.63 12.92
C ALA A 9 -0.66 -13.47 11.99
N TYR A 10 -1.75 -13.65 11.22
CA TYR A 10 -2.28 -12.59 10.36
C TYR A 10 -2.78 -11.39 11.17
N ARG A 11 -3.50 -11.60 12.28
CA ARG A 11 -3.98 -10.48 13.13
C ARG A 11 -2.83 -9.61 13.64
N ARG A 12 -1.74 -10.24 14.10
CA ARG A 12 -0.56 -9.52 14.57
C ARG A 12 0.14 -8.76 13.46
N LEU A 13 0.24 -9.38 12.27
CA LEU A 13 0.79 -8.75 11.08
C LEU A 13 -0.08 -7.58 10.60
N LEU A 14 -1.40 -7.74 10.61
CA LEU A 14 -2.36 -6.68 10.26
C LEU A 14 -2.30 -5.52 11.25
N ALA A 15 -2.22 -5.80 12.56
CA ALA A 15 -2.09 -4.76 13.57
C ALA A 15 -0.77 -4.00 13.41
N ALA A 16 0.35 -4.70 13.21
CA ALA A 16 1.63 -4.10 12.91
C ALA A 16 1.57 -3.25 11.62
N TYR A 17 0.94 -3.76 10.56
CA TYR A 17 0.74 -3.04 9.32
C TYR A 17 -0.09 -1.75 9.50
N ALA A 18 -1.23 -1.83 10.18
CA ALA A 18 -2.08 -0.67 10.43
C ALA A 18 -1.37 0.41 11.27
N LEU A 19 -0.67 -0.02 12.34
CA LEU A 19 0.14 0.90 13.16
C LEU A 19 1.26 1.53 12.35
N ASN A 20 1.92 0.77 11.46
CA ASN A 20 2.96 1.28 10.58
C ASN A 20 2.42 2.32 9.59
N GLU A 21 1.26 2.08 8.96
CA GLU A 21 0.64 3.04 8.06
C GLU A 21 0.22 4.31 8.80
N LEU A 22 -0.31 4.18 10.01
CA LEU A 22 -0.66 5.32 10.86
C LEU A 22 0.57 6.13 11.26
N ALA A 23 1.64 5.45 11.71
CA ALA A 23 2.92 6.06 12.06
C ALA A 23 3.55 6.79 10.87
N PHE A 24 3.52 6.18 9.68
CA PHE A 24 4.00 6.80 8.45
C PHE A 24 3.26 8.12 8.14
N MET A 25 1.94 8.14 8.25
CA MET A 25 1.14 9.36 8.01
C MET A 25 1.42 10.45 9.05
N ILE A 26 1.48 10.08 10.33
CA ILE A 26 1.80 11.01 11.43
C ILE A 26 3.22 11.59 11.25
N GLY A 27 4.20 10.72 11.01
CA GLY A 27 5.60 11.10 10.83
C GLY A 27 5.82 12.00 9.63
N SER A 28 5.19 11.69 8.49
CA SER A 28 5.29 12.49 7.27
C SER A 28 4.77 13.91 7.47
N VAL A 29 3.61 14.07 8.13
CA VAL A 29 3.05 15.40 8.45
C VAL A 29 3.92 16.14 9.44
N ALA A 30 4.36 15.48 10.52
CA ALA A 30 5.18 16.12 11.55
C ALA A 30 6.53 16.60 10.98
N LEU A 31 7.19 15.80 10.17
CA LEU A 31 8.48 16.16 9.56
C LEU A 31 8.33 17.22 8.46
N ALA A 32 7.28 17.15 7.64
CA ALA A 32 7.00 18.19 6.66
C ALA A 32 6.77 19.56 7.33
N LEU A 33 5.96 19.59 8.39
CA LEU A 33 5.72 20.80 9.20
C LEU A 33 7.00 21.29 9.88
N LEU A 34 7.85 20.38 10.39
CA LEU A 34 9.14 20.72 10.97
C LEU A 34 10.05 21.41 9.96
N VAL A 35 10.26 20.78 8.82
CA VAL A 35 11.16 21.32 7.78
C VAL A 35 10.65 22.66 7.31
N TYR A 36 9.39 22.74 6.89
CA TYR A 36 8.82 24.00 6.41
C TYR A 36 8.79 25.09 7.48
N GLY A 37 8.39 24.76 8.71
CA GLY A 37 8.31 25.74 9.81
C GLY A 37 9.68 26.27 10.26
N ARG A 38 10.77 25.49 10.09
CA ARG A 38 12.14 25.91 10.45
C ARG A 38 12.88 26.63 9.34
N THR A 39 12.54 26.33 8.08
CA THR A 39 13.29 26.83 6.92
C THR A 39 12.52 27.90 6.13
N GLY A 40 11.18 27.92 6.23
CA GLY A 40 10.32 28.76 5.40
C GLY A 40 10.35 28.42 3.89
N SER A 41 11.02 27.33 3.51
CA SER A 41 11.32 26.99 2.13
C SER A 41 10.51 25.79 1.65
N ALA A 42 9.69 26.00 0.62
CA ALA A 42 8.97 24.92 -0.07
C ALA A 42 9.93 23.95 -0.78
N VAL A 43 11.10 24.44 -1.22
CA VAL A 43 12.13 23.61 -1.87
C VAL A 43 12.68 22.59 -0.86
N GLU A 44 12.95 23.01 0.37
CA GLU A 44 13.49 22.14 1.42
C GLU A 44 12.44 21.12 1.91
N ALA A 45 11.17 21.54 1.99
CA ALA A 45 10.06 20.63 2.24
C ALA A 45 9.92 19.59 1.10
N THR A 46 10.13 20.00 -0.15
CA THR A 46 10.15 19.06 -1.29
C THR A 46 11.34 18.12 -1.21
N ALA A 47 12.53 18.63 -0.84
CA ALA A 47 13.73 17.80 -0.63
C ALA A 47 13.51 16.73 0.45
N PHE A 48 12.76 17.07 1.53
CA PHE A 48 12.36 16.09 2.53
C PHE A 48 11.57 14.92 1.91
N PHE A 49 10.53 15.19 1.11
CA PHE A 49 9.76 14.13 0.47
C PHE A 49 10.59 13.29 -0.52
N LEU A 50 11.50 13.93 -1.26
CA LEU A 50 12.43 13.21 -2.13
C LEU A 50 13.33 12.27 -1.34
N CYS A 51 13.89 12.73 -0.21
CA CYS A 51 14.75 11.92 0.66
C CYS A 51 13.98 10.85 1.42
N ALA A 52 12.75 11.14 1.89
CA ALA A 52 11.98 10.20 2.69
C ALA A 52 11.28 9.11 1.86
N GLN A 53 10.97 9.36 0.59
CA GLN A 53 10.12 8.47 -0.20
C GLN A 53 10.73 8.10 -1.56
N PHE A 54 11.07 9.09 -2.39
CA PHE A 54 11.46 8.85 -3.78
C PHE A 54 12.81 8.10 -3.88
N VAL A 55 13.87 8.63 -3.29
CA VAL A 55 15.21 8.01 -3.39
C VAL A 55 15.26 6.66 -2.67
N PRO A 56 14.68 6.50 -1.47
CA PRO A 56 14.53 5.19 -0.81
C PRO A 56 13.78 4.16 -1.66
N ALA A 57 12.77 4.57 -2.43
CA ALA A 57 12.02 3.67 -3.29
C ALA A 57 12.90 3.00 -4.37
N LEU A 58 13.89 3.72 -4.87
CA LEU A 58 14.85 3.18 -5.85
C LEU A 58 15.87 2.22 -5.21
N ILE A 59 16.15 2.39 -3.91
CA ILE A 59 17.17 1.61 -3.17
C ILE A 59 16.55 0.39 -2.48
N SER A 60 15.31 0.50 -1.99
CA SER A 60 14.66 -0.56 -1.21
C SER A 60 14.65 -1.95 -1.86
N PRO A 61 14.55 -2.13 -3.19
CA PRO A 61 14.68 -3.46 -3.79
C PRO A 61 16.02 -4.15 -3.50
N MET A 62 17.09 -3.37 -3.34
CA MET A 62 18.42 -3.91 -3.03
C MET A 62 18.50 -4.40 -1.58
N THR A 63 17.90 -3.67 -0.63
CA THR A 63 17.83 -4.09 0.78
C THR A 63 16.91 -5.27 0.96
N VAL A 64 15.75 -5.30 0.30
CA VAL A 64 14.85 -6.45 0.29
C VAL A 64 15.53 -7.68 -0.25
N ALA A 65 16.28 -7.57 -1.37
CA ALA A 65 17.00 -8.69 -1.96
C ALA A 65 17.99 -9.38 -1.01
N ARG A 66 18.44 -8.66 0.02
CA ARG A 66 19.34 -9.21 1.07
C ARG A 66 18.56 -9.75 2.26
N LEU A 67 17.49 -9.08 2.67
CA LEU A 67 16.80 -9.36 3.92
C LEU A 67 15.65 -10.36 3.78
N ASP A 68 15.09 -10.57 2.60
CA ASP A 68 14.03 -11.55 2.35
C ASP A 68 14.47 -13.02 2.54
N GLN A 69 15.77 -13.24 2.62
CA GLN A 69 16.38 -14.54 2.93
C GLN A 69 16.33 -14.89 4.42
N LEU A 70 16.07 -13.91 5.27
CA LEU A 70 16.03 -14.07 6.71
C LEU A 70 14.60 -14.31 7.20
N PRO A 71 14.41 -14.99 8.35
CA PRO A 71 13.08 -15.22 8.90
C PRO A 71 12.35 -13.90 9.20
N ALA A 72 11.11 -13.75 8.73
CA ALA A 72 10.30 -12.55 8.96
C ALA A 72 10.16 -12.21 10.46
N ARG A 73 10.09 -13.25 11.33
CA ARG A 73 10.05 -13.09 12.79
C ARG A 73 11.28 -12.41 13.40
N THR A 74 12.41 -12.41 12.68
CA THR A 74 13.67 -11.80 13.14
C THR A 74 13.86 -10.44 12.47
N VAL A 75 13.63 -10.37 11.16
CA VAL A 75 13.89 -9.16 10.36
C VAL A 75 12.90 -8.04 10.67
N LEU A 76 11.61 -8.35 10.69
CA LEU A 76 10.59 -7.31 10.88
C LEU A 76 10.68 -6.59 12.24
N PRO A 77 10.85 -7.29 13.38
CA PRO A 77 11.07 -6.61 14.65
C PRO A 77 12.32 -5.74 14.68
N VAL A 78 13.42 -6.19 14.04
CA VAL A 78 14.68 -5.43 13.98
C VAL A 78 14.50 -4.18 13.14
N LEU A 79 13.85 -4.26 11.97
CA LEU A 79 13.59 -3.08 11.13
C LEU A 79 12.75 -2.05 11.87
N HIS A 80 11.62 -2.45 12.48
CA HIS A 80 10.77 -1.51 13.24
C HIS A 80 11.43 -1.00 14.51
N GLY A 81 12.30 -1.80 15.15
CA GLY A 81 13.13 -1.33 16.26
C GLY A 81 14.13 -0.26 15.81
N PHE A 82 14.68 -0.40 14.60
CA PHE A 82 15.57 0.60 14.01
C PHE A 82 14.80 1.89 13.63
N GLU A 83 13.59 1.79 13.08
CA GLU A 83 12.70 2.96 12.88
C GLU A 83 12.41 3.68 14.19
N ALA A 84 12.14 2.95 15.28
CA ALA A 84 11.94 3.57 16.59
C ALA A 84 13.15 4.40 17.02
N VAL A 85 14.38 3.89 16.84
CA VAL A 85 15.62 4.62 17.14
C VAL A 85 15.78 5.85 16.24
N ILE A 86 15.49 5.73 14.94
CA ILE A 86 15.53 6.87 14.02
C ILE A 86 14.55 7.97 14.46
N PHE A 87 13.32 7.60 14.85
CA PHE A 87 12.33 8.59 15.29
C PHE A 87 12.68 9.23 16.64
N VAL A 88 13.37 8.53 17.55
CA VAL A 88 13.96 9.14 18.76
C VAL A 88 15.04 10.17 18.38
N ALA A 89 15.92 9.83 17.44
CA ALA A 89 16.95 10.75 16.95
C ALA A 89 16.32 11.97 16.25
N LEU A 90 15.29 11.77 15.41
CA LEU A 90 14.54 12.85 14.77
C LEU A 90 13.88 13.77 15.81
N ALA A 91 13.28 13.19 16.86
CA ALA A 91 12.67 13.98 17.95
C ALA A 91 13.70 14.82 18.70
N TRP A 92 14.88 14.27 18.95
CA TRP A 92 15.99 15.00 19.57
C TRP A 92 16.49 16.15 18.68
N VAL A 93 16.71 15.89 17.38
CA VAL A 93 17.11 16.93 16.41
C VAL A 93 16.04 18.02 16.29
N ALA A 94 14.75 17.65 16.29
CA ALA A 94 13.63 18.59 16.20
C ALA A 94 13.56 19.54 17.44
N GLY A 95 13.87 19.01 18.63
CA GLY A 95 13.72 19.73 19.89
C GLY A 95 14.90 20.61 20.27
N SER A 96 16.12 20.15 20.09
CA SER A 96 17.32 20.77 20.67
C SER A 96 18.26 21.42 19.66
N HIS A 97 18.52 20.78 18.52
CA HIS A 97 19.56 21.23 17.57
C HIS A 97 19.09 20.96 16.14
N PHE A 98 18.13 21.76 15.66
CA PHE A 98 17.63 21.58 14.30
C PHE A 98 18.77 21.67 13.27
N SER A 99 18.92 20.60 12.51
CA SER A 99 19.80 20.52 11.35
C SER A 99 19.03 19.89 10.20
N LEU A 100 18.84 20.65 9.13
CA LEU A 100 18.16 20.15 7.93
C LEU A 100 18.85 18.89 7.36
N VAL A 101 20.18 18.90 7.31
CA VAL A 101 20.96 17.76 6.81
C VAL A 101 20.72 16.52 7.67
N ALA A 102 20.70 16.66 8.99
CA ALA A 102 20.41 15.55 9.90
C ALA A 102 18.98 15.00 9.70
N VAL A 103 18.00 15.90 9.58
CA VAL A 103 16.59 15.49 9.30
C VAL A 103 16.49 14.76 7.98
N LEU A 104 17.09 15.28 6.90
CA LEU A 104 17.05 14.65 5.58
C LEU A 104 17.77 13.29 5.58
N ALA A 105 18.93 13.18 6.25
CA ALA A 105 19.67 11.92 6.35
C ALA A 105 18.89 10.86 7.14
N LEU A 106 18.30 11.23 8.28
CA LEU A 106 17.49 10.32 9.09
C LEU A 106 16.21 9.93 8.35
N ALA A 107 15.54 10.86 7.66
CA ALA A 107 14.36 10.57 6.85
C ALA A 107 14.68 9.65 5.67
N PHE A 108 15.85 9.80 5.06
CA PHE A 108 16.32 8.91 4.01
C PHE A 108 16.57 7.48 4.52
N LEU A 109 17.22 7.33 5.67
CA LEU A 109 17.43 6.04 6.32
C LEU A 109 16.09 5.39 6.70
N ASP A 110 15.18 6.15 7.31
CA ASP A 110 13.83 5.72 7.64
C ASP A 110 13.09 5.23 6.39
N GLY A 111 13.11 5.99 5.31
CA GLY A 111 12.47 5.63 4.06
C GLY A 111 12.93 4.28 3.49
N ILE A 112 14.24 3.99 3.54
CA ILE A 112 14.78 2.69 3.11
C ILE A 112 14.26 1.57 4.01
N VAL A 113 14.30 1.75 5.32
CA VAL A 113 13.87 0.76 6.31
C VAL A 113 12.37 0.52 6.20
N ALA A 114 11.57 1.58 6.16
CA ALA A 114 10.11 1.55 6.06
C ALA A 114 9.63 0.81 4.80
N LEU A 115 10.19 1.14 3.62
CA LEU A 115 9.82 0.48 2.36
C LEU A 115 10.26 -0.99 2.35
N THR A 116 11.41 -1.29 2.95
CA THR A 116 11.89 -2.68 3.09
C THR A 116 10.96 -3.47 4.03
N ALA A 117 10.63 -2.94 5.20
CA ALA A 117 9.72 -3.56 6.15
C ALA A 117 8.31 -3.77 5.54
N ARG A 118 7.81 -2.79 4.79
CA ARG A 118 6.52 -2.87 4.09
C ARG A 118 6.49 -4.00 3.06
N ALA A 119 7.53 -4.13 2.22
CA ALA A 119 7.63 -5.19 1.23
C ALA A 119 7.69 -6.58 1.88
N LEU A 120 8.51 -6.74 2.93
CA LEU A 120 8.63 -8.00 3.67
C LEU A 120 7.34 -8.35 4.44
N THR A 121 6.65 -7.36 5.01
CA THR A 121 5.34 -7.55 5.66
C THR A 121 4.28 -8.06 4.68
N ARG A 122 4.27 -7.52 3.45
CA ARG A 122 3.38 -8.01 2.39
C ARG A 122 3.71 -9.42 1.95
N ALA A 123 4.99 -9.75 1.78
CA ALA A 123 5.41 -11.11 1.47
C ALA A 123 5.02 -12.10 2.60
N ALA A 124 5.23 -11.72 3.87
CA ALA A 124 4.81 -12.52 5.01
C ALA A 124 3.29 -12.70 5.08
N THR A 125 2.51 -11.68 4.71
CA THR A 125 1.05 -11.78 4.62
C THR A 125 0.63 -12.83 3.59
N VAL A 126 1.27 -12.84 2.41
CA VAL A 126 1.00 -13.85 1.37
C VAL A 126 1.30 -15.25 1.88
N SER A 127 2.48 -15.47 2.47
CA SER A 127 2.88 -16.78 3.01
C SER A 127 1.94 -17.34 4.08
N ILE A 128 1.20 -16.47 4.80
CA ILE A 128 0.21 -16.88 5.80
C ILE A 128 -1.17 -17.11 5.17
N THR A 129 -1.58 -16.25 4.24
CA THR A 129 -2.96 -16.23 3.76
C THR A 129 -3.19 -17.09 2.53
N GLN A 130 -2.19 -17.26 1.67
CA GLN A 130 -2.31 -18.03 0.43
C GLN A 130 -2.53 -19.55 0.69
N PRO A 131 -1.77 -20.23 1.57
CA PRO A 131 -2.03 -21.64 1.87
C PRO A 131 -3.40 -21.89 2.51
N ALA A 132 -3.97 -20.87 3.18
CA ALA A 132 -5.31 -20.93 3.77
C ALA A 132 -6.43 -20.61 2.75
N GLY A 133 -6.11 -20.27 1.51
CA GLY A 133 -7.08 -19.83 0.50
C GLY A 133 -7.72 -18.46 0.80
N LEU A 134 -7.10 -17.65 1.68
CA LEU A 134 -7.64 -16.39 2.23
C LEU A 134 -6.86 -15.15 1.78
N LEU A 135 -6.04 -15.26 0.70
CA LEU A 135 -5.22 -14.14 0.23
C LEU A 135 -6.07 -12.92 -0.14
N ARG A 136 -7.14 -13.12 -0.88
CA ARG A 136 -8.01 -12.04 -1.34
C ARG A 136 -8.72 -11.33 -0.20
N GLU A 137 -9.17 -12.08 0.81
CA GLU A 137 -9.73 -11.51 2.04
C GLU A 137 -8.69 -10.74 2.84
N GLY A 138 -7.48 -11.31 2.96
CA GLY A 138 -6.37 -10.67 3.66
C GLY A 138 -6.03 -9.32 3.03
N ASN A 139 -5.90 -9.28 1.70
CA ASN A 139 -5.62 -8.06 0.97
C ASN A 139 -6.75 -7.01 1.11
N ALA A 140 -8.02 -7.43 1.05
CA ALA A 140 -9.15 -6.53 1.24
C ALA A 140 -9.16 -5.90 2.63
N VAL A 141 -8.90 -6.69 3.69
CA VAL A 141 -8.81 -6.20 5.07
C VAL A 141 -7.63 -5.25 5.25
N SER A 142 -6.46 -5.59 4.70
CA SER A 142 -5.27 -4.72 4.76
C SER A 142 -5.50 -3.41 4.02
N ASN A 143 -6.17 -3.44 2.87
CA ASN A 143 -6.48 -2.21 2.12
C ASN A 143 -7.51 -1.33 2.85
N ALA A 144 -8.52 -1.93 3.50
CA ALA A 144 -9.45 -1.17 4.34
C ALA A 144 -8.72 -0.51 5.52
N ALA A 145 -7.80 -1.23 6.18
CA ALA A 145 -6.95 -0.67 7.24
C ALA A 145 -6.10 0.50 6.74
N PHE A 146 -5.46 0.36 5.56
CA PHE A 146 -4.72 1.43 4.91
C PHE A 146 -5.58 2.67 4.68
N SER A 147 -6.78 2.50 4.10
CA SER A 147 -7.69 3.62 3.81
C SER A 147 -8.12 4.36 5.08
N ILE A 148 -8.37 3.63 6.18
CA ILE A 148 -8.68 4.22 7.48
C ILE A 148 -7.49 5.02 8.02
N CYS A 149 -6.28 4.46 7.97
CA CYS A 149 -5.07 5.14 8.41
C CYS A 149 -4.77 6.38 7.55
N PHE A 150 -4.98 6.30 6.24
CA PHE A 150 -4.82 7.42 5.31
C PHE A 150 -5.81 8.54 5.61
N MET A 151 -7.05 8.22 5.96
CA MET A 151 -8.08 9.21 6.28
C MET A 151 -7.81 9.94 7.59
N PHE A 152 -7.41 9.21 8.64
CA PHE A 152 -7.26 9.79 10.00
C PHE A 152 -5.82 10.17 10.33
N GLY A 153 -4.83 9.54 9.72
CA GLY A 153 -3.41 9.71 10.06
C GLY A 153 -2.90 11.14 9.96
N PRO A 154 -3.11 11.86 8.82
CA PRO A 154 -2.67 13.23 8.69
C PRO A 154 -3.29 14.18 9.72
N ALA A 155 -4.58 14.01 10.02
CA ALA A 155 -5.28 14.80 11.02
C ALA A 155 -4.71 14.57 12.44
N LEU A 156 -4.44 13.30 12.77
CA LEU A 156 -3.78 12.94 14.04
C LEU A 156 -2.37 13.51 14.11
N GLY A 157 -1.60 13.45 13.03
CA GLY A 157 -0.26 14.03 12.95
C GLY A 157 -0.27 15.54 13.19
N GLY A 158 -1.16 16.25 12.50
CA GLY A 158 -1.35 17.69 12.69
C GLY A 158 -1.81 18.05 14.10
N ALA A 159 -2.75 17.31 14.66
CA ALA A 159 -3.25 17.50 16.03
C ALA A 159 -2.16 17.29 17.09
N LEU A 160 -1.33 16.25 16.94
CA LEU A 160 -0.21 16.00 17.85
C LEU A 160 0.83 17.13 17.83
N VAL A 161 1.14 17.65 16.64
CA VAL A 161 2.05 18.80 16.50
C VAL A 161 1.45 20.04 17.12
N ALA A 162 0.17 20.30 16.90
CA ALA A 162 -0.52 21.48 17.43
C ALA A 162 -0.72 21.43 18.97
N ALA A 163 -1.02 20.25 19.52
CA ALA A 163 -1.27 20.08 20.96
C ALA A 163 0.01 20.07 21.82
N GLY A 164 1.15 19.77 21.23
CA GLY A 164 2.40 19.65 21.98
C GLY A 164 3.58 20.26 21.23
N SER A 165 4.25 19.47 20.45
CA SER A 165 5.37 19.90 19.60
C SER A 165 5.64 18.83 18.54
N THR A 166 6.41 19.19 17.53
CA THR A 166 6.89 18.21 16.55
C THR A 166 7.68 17.08 17.22
N SER A 167 8.53 17.42 18.22
CA SER A 167 9.30 16.42 18.98
C SER A 167 8.39 15.42 19.68
N LEU A 168 7.28 15.87 20.28
CA LEU A 168 6.31 14.98 20.91
C LEU A 168 5.66 14.04 19.88
N ALA A 169 5.23 14.55 18.72
CA ALA A 169 4.66 13.74 17.67
C ALA A 169 5.64 12.65 17.17
N LEU A 170 6.93 13.00 17.05
CA LEU A 170 7.99 12.07 16.65
C LEU A 170 8.31 11.03 17.73
N LEU A 171 8.25 11.40 19.03
CA LEU A 171 8.40 10.45 20.15
C LEU A 171 7.21 9.49 20.23
N VAL A 172 6.00 9.96 20.01
CA VAL A 172 4.81 9.10 19.90
C VAL A 172 5.01 8.09 18.78
N ASN A 173 5.51 8.55 17.63
CA ASN A 173 5.81 7.69 16.49
C ASN A 173 6.89 6.63 16.83
N ALA A 174 7.96 7.03 17.52
CA ALA A 174 8.99 6.11 18.02
C ALA A 174 8.38 5.04 18.94
N GLY A 175 7.47 5.44 19.83
CA GLY A 175 6.72 4.51 20.69
C GLY A 175 5.86 3.53 19.91
N VAL A 176 5.19 3.99 18.86
CA VAL A 176 4.39 3.12 17.96
C VAL A 176 5.28 2.08 17.28
N PHE A 177 6.43 2.48 16.73
CA PHE A 177 7.39 1.53 16.13
C PHE A 177 7.95 0.54 17.15
N GLY A 178 8.21 0.98 18.38
CA GLY A 178 8.58 0.10 19.49
C GLY A 178 7.50 -0.97 19.80
N VAL A 179 6.23 -0.55 19.83
CA VAL A 179 5.08 -1.48 20.00
C VAL A 179 4.98 -2.45 18.83
N ILE A 180 5.19 -1.99 17.59
CA ILE A 180 5.20 -2.87 16.43
C ILE A 180 6.33 -3.90 16.54
N ALA A 181 7.54 -3.46 16.85
CA ALA A 181 8.69 -4.35 17.02
C ALA A 181 8.43 -5.43 18.08
N LEU A 182 7.91 -5.05 19.25
CA LEU A 182 7.56 -5.97 20.34
C LEU A 182 6.44 -6.94 19.94
N THR A 183 5.41 -6.45 19.26
CA THR A 183 4.28 -7.26 18.78
C THR A 183 4.76 -8.35 17.82
N LEU A 184 5.67 -8.00 16.91
CA LEU A 184 6.21 -8.94 15.92
C LEU A 184 7.26 -9.86 16.51
N ALA A 185 8.09 -9.41 17.45
CA ALA A 185 9.06 -10.25 18.17
C ALA A 185 8.39 -11.37 18.97
N THR A 186 7.21 -11.06 19.56
CA THR A 186 6.42 -12.03 20.32
C THR A 186 5.44 -12.84 19.44
N ALA A 187 5.38 -12.55 18.14
CA ALA A 187 4.45 -13.22 17.23
C ALA A 187 4.89 -14.66 16.94
N ARG A 188 4.01 -15.62 17.28
CA ARG A 188 4.18 -17.03 16.90
C ARG A 188 3.52 -17.26 15.54
N GLY A 189 4.14 -18.14 14.71
CA GLY A 189 3.60 -18.53 13.40
C GLY A 189 3.90 -17.57 12.26
N LEU A 190 4.83 -16.62 12.44
CA LEU A 190 5.37 -15.85 11.32
C LEU A 190 6.21 -16.76 10.39
N PRO A 191 6.21 -16.48 9.06
CA PRO A 191 6.90 -17.34 8.10
C PRO A 191 8.39 -17.48 8.41
N LYS A 192 8.90 -18.68 8.16
CA LYS A 192 10.34 -18.92 8.05
C LYS A 192 10.82 -18.30 6.74
N ALA A 193 12.15 -18.08 6.63
CA ALA A 193 12.72 -17.61 5.37
C ALA A 193 12.34 -18.55 4.22
N ALA A 194 12.02 -17.96 3.05
CA ALA A 194 11.88 -18.78 1.83
C ALA A 194 13.23 -19.40 1.49
N PRO A 195 13.26 -20.68 1.01
CA PRO A 195 14.51 -21.32 0.62
C PRO A 195 15.15 -20.54 -0.53
N VAL A 196 16.34 -20.00 -0.28
CA VAL A 196 17.07 -19.21 -1.27
C VAL A 196 17.80 -20.13 -2.23
N ARG A 197 17.46 -20.06 -3.51
CA ARG A 197 18.12 -20.83 -4.57
C ARG A 197 19.12 -20.03 -5.40
N ALA A 198 19.27 -18.72 -5.16
CA ALA A 198 20.13 -17.86 -5.96
C ALA A 198 21.05 -16.98 -5.10
N PRO A 199 22.29 -16.64 -5.57
CA PRO A 199 23.17 -15.69 -4.90
C PRO A 199 22.54 -14.34 -4.71
N THR A 200 22.86 -13.64 -3.63
CA THR A 200 22.30 -12.31 -3.30
C THR A 200 22.69 -11.24 -4.34
N SER A 201 23.92 -11.35 -4.87
CA SER A 201 24.42 -10.50 -5.92
C SER A 201 23.66 -10.73 -7.23
N GLY A 202 23.11 -9.68 -7.81
CA GLY A 202 22.35 -9.76 -9.06
C GLY A 202 20.86 -10.14 -8.93
N ARG A 203 20.33 -10.38 -7.70
CA ARG A 203 18.91 -10.75 -7.52
C ARG A 203 17.94 -9.69 -8.06
N VAL A 204 18.25 -8.40 -7.89
CA VAL A 204 17.39 -7.33 -8.46
C VAL A 204 17.40 -7.40 -9.99
N ARG A 205 18.58 -7.63 -10.60
CA ARG A 205 18.68 -7.81 -12.06
C ARG A 205 17.95 -9.07 -12.52
N ALA A 206 18.07 -10.15 -11.75
CA ALA A 206 17.33 -11.40 -12.02
C ALA A 206 15.81 -11.20 -11.86
N ALA A 207 15.36 -10.42 -10.87
CA ALA A 207 13.95 -10.08 -10.71
C ALA A 207 13.42 -9.25 -11.88
N LEU A 208 14.18 -8.29 -12.38
CA LEU A 208 13.83 -7.52 -13.58
C LEU A 208 13.81 -8.42 -14.83
N ALA A 209 14.72 -9.38 -14.92
CA ALA A 209 14.70 -10.40 -15.99
C ALA A 209 13.48 -11.29 -15.86
N TYR A 210 13.09 -11.69 -14.65
CA TYR A 210 11.86 -12.45 -14.38
C TYR A 210 10.61 -11.69 -14.81
N VAL A 211 10.50 -10.38 -14.51
CA VAL A 211 9.39 -9.53 -14.98
C VAL A 211 9.33 -9.51 -16.52
N ARG A 212 10.49 -9.40 -17.19
CA ARG A 212 10.56 -9.40 -18.66
C ARG A 212 10.20 -10.76 -19.25
N ALA A 213 10.59 -11.85 -18.58
CA ALA A 213 10.29 -13.23 -19.00
C ALA A 213 8.84 -13.64 -18.72
N THR A 214 8.14 -12.91 -17.83
CA THR A 214 6.76 -13.19 -17.43
C THR A 214 5.83 -12.06 -17.88
N PRO A 215 5.36 -12.04 -19.14
CA PRO A 215 4.60 -10.93 -19.69
C PRO A 215 3.36 -10.51 -18.89
N PRO A 216 2.60 -11.41 -18.22
CA PRO A 216 1.48 -11.00 -17.38
C PRO A 216 1.90 -10.07 -16.25
N ILE A 217 3.01 -10.37 -15.56
CA ILE A 217 3.54 -9.53 -14.46
C ILE A 217 3.97 -8.17 -14.99
N GLY A 218 4.73 -8.14 -16.09
CA GLY A 218 5.19 -6.88 -16.70
C GLY A 218 4.03 -5.99 -17.13
N ARG A 219 3.00 -6.57 -17.77
CA ARG A 219 1.79 -5.84 -18.18
C ARG A 219 1.02 -5.30 -16.98
N LEU A 220 0.87 -6.11 -15.94
CA LEU A 220 0.20 -5.70 -14.70
C LEU A 220 0.92 -4.53 -14.03
N MET A 221 2.25 -4.58 -13.95
CA MET A 221 3.05 -3.49 -13.40
C MET A 221 2.98 -2.20 -14.24
N LEU A 222 2.94 -2.32 -15.58
CA LEU A 222 2.75 -1.18 -16.47
C LEU A 222 1.35 -0.56 -16.32
N VAL A 223 0.30 -1.37 -16.29
CA VAL A 223 -1.07 -0.91 -16.04
C VAL A 223 -1.13 -0.15 -14.72
N GLN A 224 -0.53 -0.70 -13.67
CA GLN A 224 -0.47 -0.03 -12.36
C GLN A 224 0.32 1.27 -12.40
N ALA A 225 1.48 1.32 -13.09
CA ALA A 225 2.28 2.52 -13.19
C ALA A 225 1.49 3.68 -13.80
N PHE A 226 0.81 3.41 -14.92
CA PHE A 226 -0.01 4.42 -15.58
C PHE A 226 -1.28 4.76 -14.76
N ALA A 227 -1.88 3.79 -14.07
CA ALA A 227 -3.01 4.04 -13.17
C ALA A 227 -2.64 5.01 -12.06
N VAL A 228 -1.50 4.78 -11.40
CA VAL A 228 -0.97 5.68 -10.36
C VAL A 228 -0.61 7.05 -10.94
N LEU A 229 0.00 7.09 -12.13
CA LEU A 229 0.35 8.34 -12.79
C LEU A 229 -0.89 9.21 -13.01
N PHE A 230 -1.91 8.68 -13.66
CA PHE A 230 -3.12 9.44 -13.98
C PHE A 230 -3.96 9.76 -12.73
N PHE A 231 -4.01 8.85 -11.77
CA PHE A 231 -4.65 9.10 -10.48
C PHE A 231 -4.00 10.29 -9.77
N THR A 232 -2.67 10.32 -9.69
CA THR A 232 -1.94 11.35 -8.93
C THR A 232 -1.93 12.73 -9.59
N ILE A 233 -2.37 12.85 -10.86
CA ILE A 233 -2.71 14.14 -11.48
C ILE A 233 -3.75 14.88 -10.64
N SER A 234 -4.77 14.19 -10.08
CA SER A 234 -5.84 14.84 -9.33
C SER A 234 -5.39 15.40 -7.98
N VAL A 235 -4.38 14.80 -7.34
CA VAL A 235 -4.02 15.07 -5.94
C VAL A 235 -3.74 16.56 -5.63
N PRO A 236 -2.85 17.27 -6.34
CA PRO A 236 -2.64 18.71 -6.09
C PRO A 236 -3.78 19.57 -6.61
N VAL A 237 -4.57 19.04 -7.52
CA VAL A 237 -5.63 19.78 -8.24
C VAL A 237 -6.88 19.93 -7.39
N GLU A 238 -7.21 18.94 -6.55
CA GLU A 238 -8.43 18.89 -5.76
C GLU A 238 -8.58 20.09 -4.80
N VAL A 239 -7.48 20.58 -4.23
CA VAL A 239 -7.47 21.78 -3.38
C VAL A 239 -7.89 23.00 -4.21
N VAL A 240 -7.21 23.23 -5.34
CA VAL A 240 -7.47 24.38 -6.22
C VAL A 240 -8.87 24.29 -6.82
N PHE A 241 -9.32 23.09 -7.15
CA PHE A 241 -10.68 22.82 -7.65
C PHE A 241 -11.75 23.18 -6.61
N ALA A 242 -11.57 22.79 -5.34
CA ALA A 242 -12.49 23.12 -4.26
C ALA A 242 -12.55 24.63 -3.99
N GLU A 243 -11.42 25.31 -4.01
CA GLU A 243 -11.33 26.74 -3.72
C GLU A 243 -11.79 27.62 -4.88
N HIS A 244 -11.24 27.40 -6.07
CA HIS A 244 -11.41 28.31 -7.21
C HIS A 244 -12.54 27.89 -8.17
N SER A 245 -12.84 26.58 -8.32
CA SER A 245 -13.85 26.13 -9.25
C SER A 245 -15.23 25.92 -8.61
N LEU A 246 -15.25 25.52 -7.33
CA LEU A 246 -16.49 25.26 -6.59
C LEU A 246 -16.79 26.34 -5.55
N HIS A 247 -15.85 27.23 -5.26
CA HIS A 247 -15.93 28.25 -4.20
C HIS A 247 -16.34 27.67 -2.83
N ALA A 248 -15.95 26.42 -2.56
CA ALA A 248 -16.32 25.67 -1.37
C ALA A 248 -15.26 25.76 -0.24
N GLY A 249 -14.12 26.41 -0.52
CA GLY A 249 -13.04 26.63 0.44
C GLY A 249 -12.40 25.35 0.97
N ALA A 250 -11.64 25.46 2.07
CA ALA A 250 -10.95 24.34 2.70
C ALA A 250 -11.90 23.24 3.20
N SER A 251 -13.11 23.58 3.63
CA SER A 251 -14.11 22.60 4.02
C SER A 251 -14.60 21.75 2.84
N GLY A 252 -14.76 22.36 1.65
CA GLY A 252 -15.11 21.65 0.43
C GLY A 252 -14.05 20.63 0.03
N TYR A 253 -12.76 20.99 0.11
CA TYR A 253 -11.67 20.07 -0.09
C TYR A 253 -11.71 18.91 0.91
N GLY A 254 -11.94 19.19 2.19
CA GLY A 254 -12.10 18.18 3.23
C GLY A 254 -13.22 17.18 2.93
N TRP A 255 -14.36 17.66 2.41
CA TRP A 255 -15.47 16.80 1.99
C TRP A 255 -15.10 15.91 0.81
N ILE A 256 -14.42 16.43 -0.23
CA ILE A 256 -13.95 15.65 -1.38
C ILE A 256 -13.00 14.54 -0.94
N LEU A 257 -12.01 14.87 -0.11
CA LEU A 257 -11.02 13.90 0.38
C LEU A 257 -11.66 12.82 1.27
N SER A 258 -12.58 13.22 2.16
CA SER A 258 -13.31 12.27 3.03
C SER A 258 -14.21 11.34 2.22
N ALA A 259 -14.88 11.87 1.20
CA ALA A 259 -15.73 11.13 0.28
C ALA A 259 -14.92 10.08 -0.51
N TRP A 260 -13.74 10.49 -1.01
CA TRP A 260 -12.82 9.57 -1.66
C TRP A 260 -12.37 8.45 -0.72
N GLY A 261 -11.96 8.78 0.50
CA GLY A 261 -11.56 7.79 1.52
C GLY A 261 -12.68 6.81 1.87
N LEU A 262 -13.91 7.30 2.06
CA LEU A 262 -15.09 6.47 2.28
C LEU A 262 -15.36 5.54 1.09
N GLY A 263 -15.26 6.07 -0.12
CA GLY A 263 -15.34 5.29 -1.35
C GLY A 263 -14.30 4.18 -1.41
N ALA A 264 -13.04 4.46 -1.06
CA ALA A 264 -11.96 3.48 -1.08
C ALA A 264 -12.20 2.32 -0.08
N VAL A 265 -12.72 2.62 1.11
CA VAL A 265 -13.15 1.58 2.07
C VAL A 265 -14.29 0.74 1.50
N ALA A 266 -15.31 1.39 0.92
CA ALA A 266 -16.42 0.71 0.26
C ALA A 266 -15.93 -0.18 -0.90
N GLY A 267 -14.98 0.31 -1.71
CA GLY A 267 -14.35 -0.43 -2.79
C GLY A 267 -13.63 -1.70 -2.29
N ALA A 268 -12.88 -1.61 -1.20
CA ALA A 268 -12.24 -2.77 -0.59
C ALA A 268 -13.27 -3.82 -0.12
N MET A 269 -14.41 -3.37 0.41
CA MET A 269 -15.51 -4.28 0.80
C MET A 269 -16.20 -4.90 -0.43
N ILE A 270 -16.40 -4.13 -1.51
CA ILE A 270 -16.94 -4.62 -2.78
C ILE A 270 -16.00 -5.68 -3.36
N TYR A 271 -14.69 -5.43 -3.37
CA TYR A 271 -13.70 -6.43 -3.77
C TYR A 271 -13.83 -7.71 -2.93
N ALA A 272 -13.90 -7.60 -1.62
CA ALA A 272 -14.05 -8.76 -0.74
C ALA A 272 -15.34 -9.55 -1.02
N ARG A 273 -16.44 -8.89 -1.42
CA ARG A 273 -17.72 -9.53 -1.78
C ARG A 273 -17.64 -10.24 -3.13
N TRP A 274 -16.87 -9.66 -4.08
CA TRP A 274 -16.74 -10.17 -5.45
C TRP A 274 -15.40 -10.89 -5.70
N ARG A 275 -14.66 -11.25 -4.66
CA ARG A 275 -13.35 -11.89 -4.72
C ARG A 275 -13.26 -13.19 -5.54
N ARG A 276 -14.40 -13.79 -5.90
CA ARG A 276 -14.47 -14.98 -6.79
C ARG A 276 -14.41 -14.61 -8.27
N ARG A 277 -14.56 -13.33 -8.60
CA ARG A 277 -14.43 -12.87 -9.99
C ARG A 277 -12.97 -12.82 -10.40
N PRO A 278 -12.67 -12.96 -11.69
CA PRO A 278 -11.32 -12.78 -12.21
C PRO A 278 -10.77 -11.40 -11.82
N ASN A 279 -9.48 -11.35 -11.44
CA ASN A 279 -8.82 -10.08 -11.09
C ASN A 279 -8.88 -9.06 -12.24
N ARG A 280 -8.79 -9.53 -13.49
CA ARG A 280 -8.95 -8.69 -14.68
C ARG A 280 -10.25 -7.87 -14.65
N GLU A 281 -11.38 -8.52 -14.39
CA GLU A 281 -12.68 -7.84 -14.33
C GLU A 281 -12.74 -6.80 -13.21
N LEU A 282 -12.15 -7.12 -12.06
CA LEU A 282 -12.12 -6.22 -10.91
C LEU A 282 -11.18 -5.02 -11.16
N ILE A 283 -10.02 -5.23 -11.79
CA ILE A 283 -9.10 -4.15 -12.19
C ILE A 283 -9.79 -3.22 -13.19
N VAL A 284 -10.35 -3.78 -14.25
CA VAL A 284 -11.04 -3.01 -15.28
C VAL A 284 -12.26 -2.28 -14.71
N GLY A 285 -13.05 -2.92 -13.86
CA GLY A 285 -14.21 -2.31 -13.19
C GLY A 285 -13.79 -1.17 -12.26
N GLY A 286 -12.70 -1.31 -11.52
CA GLY A 286 -12.12 -0.26 -10.68
C GLY A 286 -11.64 0.92 -11.51
N ALA A 287 -10.88 0.68 -12.56
CA ALA A 287 -10.41 1.71 -13.48
C ALA A 287 -11.59 2.43 -14.19
N ALA A 288 -12.66 1.70 -14.54
CA ALA A 288 -13.87 2.29 -15.11
C ALA A 288 -14.59 3.24 -14.14
N CYS A 289 -14.63 2.91 -12.85
CA CYS A 289 -15.16 3.82 -11.82
C CYS A 289 -14.34 5.11 -11.72
N LEU A 290 -13.01 5.05 -11.81
CA LEU A 290 -12.14 6.22 -11.88
C LEU A 290 -12.39 7.02 -13.17
N ALA A 291 -12.52 6.33 -14.31
CA ALA A 291 -12.80 6.92 -15.62
C ALA A 291 -14.13 7.67 -15.69
N VAL A 292 -15.09 7.34 -14.83
CA VAL A 292 -16.35 8.07 -14.69
C VAL A 292 -16.28 9.10 -13.58
N GLY A 293 -15.69 8.76 -12.41
CA GLY A 293 -15.64 9.61 -11.24
C GLY A 293 -14.90 10.94 -11.48
N PHE A 294 -13.73 10.90 -12.12
CA PHE A 294 -12.98 12.13 -12.42
C PHE A 294 -13.69 13.06 -13.41
N PRO A 295 -14.27 12.61 -14.54
CA PRO A 295 -15.09 13.47 -15.39
C PRO A 295 -16.34 14.03 -14.69
N VAL A 296 -16.99 13.26 -13.81
CA VAL A 296 -18.10 13.77 -12.99
C VAL A 296 -17.61 14.91 -12.09
N MET A 297 -16.45 14.77 -11.44
CA MET A 297 -15.85 15.88 -10.68
C MET A 297 -15.51 17.06 -11.59
N ALA A 298 -14.88 16.82 -12.75
CA ALA A 298 -14.52 17.88 -13.70
C ALA A 298 -15.72 18.70 -14.18
N ALA A 299 -16.84 18.03 -14.41
CA ALA A 299 -18.09 18.65 -14.88
C ALA A 299 -18.98 19.18 -13.73
N ALA A 300 -18.62 18.93 -12.45
CA ALA A 300 -19.47 19.25 -11.31
C ALA A 300 -19.81 20.74 -11.23
N PRO A 301 -21.13 21.09 -11.20
CA PRO A 301 -21.56 22.46 -11.01
C PRO A 301 -21.44 22.93 -9.54
N ASP A 302 -21.48 21.98 -8.60
CA ASP A 302 -21.47 22.22 -7.16
C ASP A 302 -20.69 21.15 -6.40
N LEU A 303 -20.54 21.36 -5.09
CA LEU A 303 -19.81 20.46 -4.21
C LEU A 303 -20.46 19.07 -4.11
N ALA A 304 -21.79 18.97 -4.15
CA ALA A 304 -22.47 17.69 -3.96
C ALA A 304 -22.16 16.72 -5.11
N VAL A 305 -22.19 17.22 -6.36
CA VAL A 305 -21.81 16.43 -7.54
C VAL A 305 -20.32 16.06 -7.51
N ALA A 306 -19.45 16.99 -7.07
CA ALA A 306 -18.01 16.70 -6.91
C ALA A 306 -17.76 15.60 -5.85
N VAL A 307 -18.44 15.66 -4.72
CA VAL A 307 -18.40 14.64 -3.67
C VAL A 307 -18.88 13.28 -4.18
N ALA A 308 -19.97 13.25 -4.97
CA ALA A 308 -20.45 12.00 -5.58
C ALA A 308 -19.43 11.40 -6.55
N GLY A 309 -18.77 12.23 -7.37
CA GLY A 309 -17.67 11.83 -8.24
C GLY A 309 -16.48 11.29 -7.45
N ALA A 310 -16.12 11.96 -6.34
CA ALA A 310 -15.03 11.53 -5.45
C ALA A 310 -15.33 10.17 -4.77
N VAL A 311 -16.56 9.93 -4.31
CA VAL A 311 -16.99 8.61 -3.80
C VAL A 311 -16.78 7.53 -4.87
N LEU A 312 -17.25 7.79 -6.10
CA LEU A 312 -17.14 6.83 -7.19
C LEU A 312 -15.67 6.55 -7.56
N ALA A 313 -14.85 7.59 -7.65
CA ALA A 313 -13.41 7.46 -7.88
C ALA A 313 -12.73 6.68 -6.73
N GLY A 314 -13.10 6.96 -5.48
CA GLY A 314 -12.63 6.23 -4.31
C GLY A 314 -12.99 4.74 -4.35
N VAL A 315 -14.24 4.41 -4.70
CA VAL A 315 -14.67 3.00 -4.88
C VAL A 315 -13.80 2.31 -5.94
N GLY A 316 -13.59 2.96 -7.08
CA GLY A 316 -12.72 2.46 -8.15
C GLY A 316 -11.31 2.18 -7.66
N ASN A 317 -10.69 3.15 -6.98
CA ASN A 317 -9.36 3.01 -6.40
C ASN A 317 -9.28 1.88 -5.37
N GLY A 318 -10.29 1.75 -4.48
CA GLY A 318 -10.34 0.69 -3.47
C GLY A 318 -10.45 -0.71 -4.07
N VAL A 319 -11.21 -0.89 -5.16
CA VAL A 319 -11.31 -2.18 -5.89
C VAL A 319 -10.01 -2.46 -6.62
N GLU A 320 -9.53 -1.50 -7.41
CA GLU A 320 -8.36 -1.66 -8.29
C GLU A 320 -7.08 -1.97 -7.51
N SER A 321 -6.80 -1.19 -6.47
CA SER A 321 -5.58 -1.34 -5.66
C SER A 321 -5.48 -2.71 -4.98
N VAL A 322 -6.60 -3.28 -4.53
CA VAL A 322 -6.64 -4.64 -3.98
C VAL A 322 -6.50 -5.67 -5.09
N ALA A 323 -7.20 -5.49 -6.21
CA ALA A 323 -7.21 -6.45 -7.32
C ALA A 323 -5.84 -6.57 -8.00
N VAL A 324 -5.16 -5.43 -8.29
CA VAL A 324 -3.82 -5.41 -8.88
C VAL A 324 -2.80 -6.08 -7.97
N ARG A 325 -2.80 -5.72 -6.67
CA ARG A 325 -1.90 -6.33 -5.70
C ARG A 325 -2.12 -7.82 -5.58
N THR A 326 -3.38 -8.25 -5.51
CA THR A 326 -3.72 -9.67 -5.43
C THR A 326 -3.33 -10.41 -6.69
N ALA A 327 -3.61 -9.85 -7.88
CA ALA A 327 -3.19 -10.43 -9.16
C ALA A 327 -1.67 -10.61 -9.22
N LEU A 328 -0.90 -9.59 -8.80
CA LEU A 328 0.55 -9.69 -8.74
C LEU A 328 1.00 -10.80 -7.79
N GLN A 329 0.36 -10.93 -6.62
CA GLN A 329 0.68 -11.97 -5.64
C GLN A 329 0.27 -13.39 -6.08
N GLU A 330 -0.75 -13.52 -6.91
CA GLU A 330 -1.19 -14.80 -7.49
C GLU A 330 -0.32 -15.26 -8.67
N GLU A 331 0.28 -14.31 -9.42
CA GLU A 331 1.14 -14.61 -10.58
C GLU A 331 2.60 -14.84 -10.20
N VAL A 332 3.07 -14.27 -9.10
CA VAL A 332 4.48 -14.29 -8.69
C VAL A 332 4.82 -15.54 -7.88
N GLU A 333 5.92 -16.20 -8.22
CA GLU A 333 6.45 -17.32 -7.46
C GLU A 333 6.97 -16.86 -6.07
N GLU A 334 6.85 -17.72 -5.05
CA GLU A 334 7.19 -17.41 -3.66
C GLU A 334 8.63 -16.87 -3.50
N GLN A 335 9.59 -17.41 -4.24
CA GLN A 335 10.99 -16.97 -4.19
C GLN A 335 11.22 -15.53 -4.67
N TRP A 336 10.32 -14.99 -5.49
CA TRP A 336 10.37 -13.62 -6.01
C TRP A 336 9.42 -12.65 -5.29
N MET A 337 8.57 -13.16 -4.40
CA MET A 337 7.45 -12.39 -3.83
C MET A 337 7.92 -11.09 -3.16
N ALA A 338 8.92 -11.16 -2.26
CA ALA A 338 9.39 -9.97 -1.54
C ALA A 338 10.00 -8.93 -2.49
N LEU A 339 10.75 -9.37 -3.49
CA LEU A 339 11.35 -8.49 -4.50
C LEU A 339 10.29 -7.86 -5.40
N MET A 340 9.28 -8.63 -5.83
CA MET A 340 8.17 -8.09 -6.62
C MET A 340 7.33 -7.10 -5.81
N MET A 341 7.10 -7.37 -4.53
CA MET A 341 6.44 -6.40 -3.65
C MET A 341 7.28 -5.13 -3.47
N SER A 342 8.61 -5.25 -3.38
CA SER A 342 9.50 -4.09 -3.31
C SER A 342 9.49 -3.27 -4.61
N LEU A 343 9.52 -3.92 -5.78
CA LEU A 343 9.42 -3.22 -7.07
C LEU A 343 8.06 -2.53 -7.24
N TYR A 344 6.99 -3.18 -6.78
CA TYR A 344 5.65 -2.59 -6.74
C TYR A 344 5.60 -1.35 -5.82
N GLU A 345 6.21 -1.43 -4.62
CA GLU A 345 6.32 -0.27 -3.73
C GLU A 345 7.16 0.85 -4.32
N ALA A 346 8.31 0.51 -4.94
CA ALA A 346 9.16 1.50 -5.61
C ALA A 346 8.38 2.26 -6.68
N LEU A 347 7.59 1.55 -7.48
CA LEU A 347 6.72 2.14 -8.48
C LEU A 347 5.66 3.05 -7.84
N PHE A 348 5.01 2.57 -6.78
CA PHE A 348 3.95 3.30 -6.09
C PHE A 348 4.44 4.58 -5.40
N GLN A 349 5.72 4.65 -5.05
CA GLN A 349 6.33 5.84 -4.44
C GLN A 349 7.03 6.77 -5.43
N SER A 350 7.48 6.26 -6.59
CA SER A 350 8.22 7.07 -7.56
C SER A 350 7.33 7.75 -8.60
N VAL A 351 6.27 7.07 -9.04
CA VAL A 351 5.38 7.58 -10.11
C VAL A 351 4.53 8.79 -9.68
N PRO A 352 4.03 8.89 -8.43
CA PRO A 352 3.19 10.01 -7.99
C PRO A 352 3.79 11.38 -8.26
N GLY A 353 5.10 11.55 -8.08
CA GLY A 353 5.77 12.82 -8.32
C GLY A 353 5.57 13.34 -9.75
N ALA A 354 5.67 12.47 -10.74
CA ALA A 354 5.43 12.84 -12.13
C ALA A 354 3.96 13.22 -12.38
N GLY A 355 3.02 12.44 -11.84
CA GLY A 355 1.59 12.74 -11.96
C GLY A 355 1.22 14.09 -11.33
N MET A 356 1.71 14.37 -10.12
CA MET A 356 1.49 15.64 -9.43
C MET A 356 2.06 16.83 -10.20
N LEU A 357 3.26 16.71 -10.77
CA LEU A 357 3.86 17.76 -11.61
C LEU A 357 3.01 18.03 -12.86
N ILE A 358 2.55 16.97 -13.53
CA ILE A 358 1.66 17.09 -14.70
C ILE A 358 0.34 17.76 -14.30
N GLY A 359 -0.26 17.34 -13.18
CA GLY A 359 -1.50 17.93 -12.67
C GLY A 359 -1.38 19.40 -12.33
N GLY A 360 -0.30 19.77 -11.64
CA GLY A 360 0.02 21.18 -11.33
C GLY A 360 0.22 22.01 -12.60
N ALA A 361 0.97 21.51 -13.59
CA ALA A 361 1.21 22.18 -14.86
C ALA A 361 -0.10 22.37 -15.65
N ILE A 362 -0.94 21.35 -15.77
CA ILE A 362 -2.23 21.45 -16.46
C ILE A 362 -3.13 22.48 -15.75
N THR A 363 -3.13 22.48 -14.42
CA THR A 363 -3.93 23.42 -13.62
C THR A 363 -3.47 24.86 -13.84
N ALA A 364 -2.16 25.09 -13.86
CA ALA A 364 -1.58 26.42 -14.07
C ALA A 364 -1.77 26.94 -15.50
N LEU A 365 -1.70 26.07 -16.51
CA LEU A 365 -1.80 26.46 -17.93
C LEU A 365 -3.25 26.56 -18.43
N TRP A 366 -4.15 25.77 -17.85
CA TRP A 366 -5.55 25.70 -18.30
C TRP A 366 -6.54 25.87 -17.15
N SER A 367 -6.82 24.78 -16.39
CA SER A 367 -7.75 24.84 -15.26
C SER A 367 -7.69 23.55 -14.41
N PRO A 368 -8.18 23.60 -13.15
CA PRO A 368 -8.35 22.39 -12.34
C PRO A 368 -9.29 21.37 -12.99
N ARG A 369 -10.36 21.84 -13.65
CA ARG A 369 -11.31 20.96 -14.35
C ARG A 369 -10.66 20.21 -15.52
N ALA A 370 -9.75 20.86 -16.25
CA ALA A 370 -9.00 20.24 -17.33
C ALA A 370 -8.07 19.13 -16.80
N ALA A 371 -7.41 19.35 -15.67
CA ALA A 371 -6.55 18.34 -15.04
C ALA A 371 -7.35 17.09 -14.59
N LEU A 372 -8.52 17.29 -13.97
CA LEU A 372 -9.44 16.20 -13.61
C LEU A 372 -9.96 15.46 -14.85
N ALA A 373 -10.27 16.17 -15.94
CA ALA A 373 -10.69 15.56 -17.21
C ALA A 373 -9.56 14.71 -17.82
N VAL A 374 -8.29 15.17 -17.78
CA VAL A 374 -7.11 14.40 -18.21
C VAL A 374 -6.91 13.17 -17.35
N ALA A 375 -7.06 13.27 -16.02
CA ALA A 375 -7.02 12.12 -15.13
C ALA A 375 -8.08 11.07 -15.50
N GLY A 376 -9.31 11.52 -15.79
CA GLY A 376 -10.40 10.65 -16.24
C GLY A 376 -10.15 10.01 -17.60
N ALA A 377 -9.64 10.78 -18.58
CA ALA A 377 -9.27 10.26 -19.89
C ALA A 377 -8.15 9.21 -19.79
N GLY A 378 -7.15 9.45 -18.93
CA GLY A 378 -6.12 8.48 -18.61
C GLY A 378 -6.67 7.20 -17.97
N ALA A 379 -7.58 7.33 -17.01
CA ALA A 379 -8.26 6.18 -16.39
C ALA A 379 -9.09 5.39 -17.42
N LEU A 380 -9.73 6.05 -18.39
CA LEU A 380 -10.44 5.40 -19.49
C LEU A 380 -9.46 4.64 -20.41
N ALA A 381 -8.36 5.27 -20.77
CA ALA A 381 -7.31 4.61 -21.58
C ALA A 381 -6.77 3.36 -20.88
N ILE A 382 -6.59 3.43 -19.54
CA ILE A 382 -6.18 2.27 -18.73
C ILE A 382 -7.26 1.20 -18.69
N THR A 383 -8.54 1.59 -18.51
CA THR A 383 -9.67 0.64 -18.56
C THR A 383 -9.63 -0.18 -19.84
N ILE A 384 -9.48 0.49 -20.99
CA ILE A 384 -9.43 -0.14 -22.30
C ILE A 384 -8.17 -1.01 -22.45
N SER A 385 -6.99 -0.46 -22.13
CA SER A 385 -5.73 -1.18 -22.27
C SER A 385 -5.62 -2.38 -21.32
N ALA A 386 -6.08 -2.27 -20.08
CA ALA A 386 -6.11 -3.35 -19.11
C ALA A 386 -7.03 -4.49 -19.57
N TRP A 387 -8.17 -4.17 -20.19
CA TRP A 387 -9.07 -5.20 -20.75
C TRP A 387 -8.35 -6.12 -21.73
N PHE A 388 -7.51 -5.61 -22.60
CA PHE A 388 -6.76 -6.41 -23.58
C PHE A 388 -5.45 -6.96 -23.01
N ALA A 389 -4.68 -6.13 -22.29
CA ALA A 389 -3.34 -6.50 -21.80
C ALA A 389 -3.39 -7.60 -20.72
N LEU A 390 -4.45 -7.63 -19.91
CA LEU A 390 -4.60 -8.57 -18.80
C LEU A 390 -5.43 -9.82 -19.16
N ALA A 391 -5.70 -10.06 -20.45
CA ALA A 391 -6.44 -11.24 -20.89
C ALA A 391 -5.75 -12.57 -20.54
N GLY A 392 -4.43 -12.55 -20.35
CA GLY A 392 -3.62 -13.73 -20.00
C GLY A 392 -3.39 -13.94 -18.49
N LEU A 393 -4.00 -13.14 -17.61
CA LEU A 393 -3.93 -13.40 -16.17
C LEU A 393 -4.61 -14.72 -15.83
N ARG A 394 -3.99 -15.49 -14.94
CA ARG A 394 -4.52 -16.77 -14.49
C ARG A 394 -5.90 -16.56 -13.84
N THR A 395 -6.88 -17.22 -14.41
CA THR A 395 -8.20 -17.37 -13.79
C THR A 395 -8.12 -18.55 -12.82
N HIS A 396 -7.55 -18.35 -11.64
CA HIS A 396 -7.61 -19.40 -10.62
C HIS A 396 -8.98 -19.34 -9.94
N PRO A 397 -9.79 -20.42 -10.04
CA PRO A 397 -10.82 -20.66 -9.05
C PRO A 397 -10.10 -20.80 -7.69
N ALA A 398 -10.62 -20.13 -6.66
CA ALA A 398 -10.13 -20.34 -5.31
C ALA A 398 -10.06 -21.84 -5.04
N PRO A 399 -8.96 -22.39 -4.44
CA PRO A 399 -8.89 -23.81 -4.12
C PRO A 399 -10.18 -24.16 -3.37
N GLN A 400 -10.97 -25.05 -3.91
CA GLN A 400 -12.04 -25.67 -3.14
C GLN A 400 -11.33 -26.35 -1.99
N ALA A 401 -11.66 -25.93 -0.76
CA ALA A 401 -11.25 -26.68 0.41
C ALA A 401 -11.77 -28.11 0.19
N ASP A 402 -10.84 -29.03 -0.02
CA ASP A 402 -11.19 -30.44 -0.05
C ASP A 402 -12.05 -30.73 1.18
N PRO A 403 -13.23 -31.34 1.03
CA PRO A 403 -14.00 -31.74 2.19
C PRO A 403 -13.08 -32.59 3.08
N PRO A 404 -13.12 -32.45 4.40
CA PRO A 404 -12.25 -33.17 5.29
C PRO A 404 -12.33 -34.65 4.89
N ARG A 405 -11.21 -35.22 4.47
CA ARG A 405 -11.12 -36.64 4.13
C ARG A 405 -11.66 -37.40 5.33
N SER A 406 -12.82 -37.98 5.18
CA SER A 406 -13.38 -38.91 6.15
C SER A 406 -12.30 -39.93 6.44
N GLY A 407 -11.81 -39.92 7.68
CA GLY A 407 -10.75 -40.82 8.12
C GLY A 407 -11.11 -42.28 7.80
N PRO A 408 -10.11 -43.17 7.69
CA PRO A 408 -10.36 -44.55 7.31
C PRO A 408 -11.41 -45.14 8.25
N ARG A 409 -12.51 -45.63 7.64
CA ARG A 409 -13.48 -46.47 8.34
C ARG A 409 -12.69 -47.62 8.98
N ARG A 410 -12.64 -47.64 10.29
CA ARG A 410 -12.23 -48.83 11.03
C ARG A 410 -13.26 -49.93 10.71
N ASP A 411 -12.91 -50.75 9.72
CA ASP A 411 -13.64 -52.02 9.56
C ASP A 411 -13.42 -52.89 10.79
N GLY A 412 -14.55 -53.17 11.41
CA GLY A 412 -14.60 -53.98 12.60
C GLY A 412 -14.18 -55.41 12.36
N THR A 413 -13.47 -55.90 13.35
CA THR A 413 -13.50 -57.32 13.83
C THR A 413 -13.49 -58.41 12.76
N ARG A 414 -12.31 -58.96 12.47
CA ARG A 414 -12.18 -60.38 12.15
C ARG A 414 -11.35 -61.06 13.28
N THR A 415 -12.04 -61.77 14.11
CA THR A 415 -11.48 -62.73 15.07
C THR A 415 -10.80 -63.87 14.32
N PRO A 416 -9.59 -64.28 14.61
CA PRO A 416 -9.00 -65.48 14.07
C PRO A 416 -9.54 -66.72 14.84
N ALA A 417 -10.15 -67.61 14.09
CA ALA A 417 -10.53 -68.94 14.57
C ALA A 417 -9.25 -69.75 14.95
N VAL A 418 -9.24 -70.19 16.19
CA VAL A 418 -8.32 -71.19 16.71
C VAL A 418 -8.59 -72.54 16.00
N ARG A 419 -7.63 -73.13 15.29
CA ARG A 419 -7.61 -74.53 14.94
C ARG A 419 -6.54 -75.22 15.77
N HIS A 420 -7.06 -76.15 16.65
CA HIS A 420 -6.30 -77.23 17.20
C HIS A 420 -5.98 -78.24 16.08
N GLN A 421 -4.75 -78.53 15.88
CA GLN A 421 -4.08 -79.86 15.86
C GLN A 421 -2.58 -79.66 15.80
#